data_33d3e49b887fd37f50278912119ae7c1
#
_entry.id   33d3e49b887fd37f50278912119ae7c1
#
_cell.length_a   1.000
_cell.length_b   1.000
_cell.length_c   1.000
_cell.angle_alpha   90.00
_cell.angle_beta   90.00
_cell.angle_gamma   90.00
#
_symmetry.space_group_name_H-M   'P 1'
#
loop_
_entity.id
_entity.type
_entity.pdbx_description
1 polymer ?
#
loop_
_entity_poly.entity_id
_entity_poly.type
_entity_poly.pdbx_seq_one_letter_code
_entity_poly.pdbx_strand_id
1 'polypeptide(L)'
;MTAPLIALVAARARNGVIGKDGALPWRLKSDLALFKATTFGKPVIMGRKTWDSLPKRPLPGRLNVVLSRSGDFEPQHAVVCETLGEALAISREHAEEDGMAEVCVIGGTAIFEMALPRAKRLYLTEVDADVEGDAYFPALNEADWTEVRREEHPAGEGDDYAFVYRVLERN
;
A
#
# COMPACT_ATOMS: atom_id res chain seq x y z
N MET A 1 3.66 8.75 -24.26
CA MET A 1 3.92 7.99 -23.02
C MET A 1 3.04 8.53 -21.91
N THR A 2 2.34 7.65 -21.24
CA THR A 2 1.54 8.00 -20.07
C THR A 2 2.44 8.03 -18.83
N ALA A 3 2.29 9.05 -17.98
CA ALA A 3 2.98 9.09 -16.71
C ALA A 3 2.53 7.90 -15.83
N PRO A 4 3.41 7.34 -14.98
CA PRO A 4 3.03 6.29 -14.06
C PRO A 4 1.88 6.74 -13.16
N LEU A 5 0.87 5.91 -13.03
CA LEU A 5 -0.28 6.24 -12.20
C LEU A 5 -0.01 5.93 -10.73
N ILE A 6 -0.75 6.58 -9.85
CA ILE A 6 -0.66 6.35 -8.42
C ILE A 6 -1.65 5.25 -8.06
N ALA A 7 -1.13 4.18 -7.46
CA ALA A 7 -1.93 3.07 -6.97
C ALA A 7 -1.78 2.98 -5.45
N LEU A 8 -2.88 2.73 -4.74
CA LEU A 8 -2.83 2.38 -3.33
C LEU A 8 -2.90 0.86 -3.21
N VAL A 9 -2.09 0.31 -2.34
CA VAL A 9 -2.07 -1.14 -2.06
C VAL A 9 -2.34 -1.33 -0.59
N ALA A 10 -3.47 -1.93 -0.24
CA ALA A 10 -3.92 -2.06 1.14
C ALA A 10 -4.70 -3.34 1.37
N ALA A 11 -4.68 -3.81 2.61
CA ALA A 11 -5.58 -4.83 3.11
C ALA A 11 -6.38 -4.23 4.28
N ARG A 12 -7.69 -4.44 4.28
CA ARG A 12 -8.56 -3.95 5.36
C ARG A 12 -9.53 -5.03 5.81
N ALA A 13 -9.88 -5.02 7.08
CA ALA A 13 -10.95 -5.85 7.62
C ALA A 13 -12.32 -5.32 7.19
N ARG A 14 -13.39 -6.11 7.40
CA ARG A 14 -14.77 -5.67 7.11
C ARG A 14 -15.11 -4.36 7.82
N ASN A 15 -14.60 -4.16 9.03
CA ASN A 15 -14.81 -2.94 9.81
C ASN A 15 -13.83 -1.81 9.48
N GLY A 16 -13.02 -1.96 8.43
CA GLY A 16 -12.10 -0.93 7.95
C GLY A 16 -10.73 -0.90 8.59
N VAL A 17 -10.47 -1.75 9.57
CA VAL A 17 -9.19 -1.79 10.29
C VAL A 17 -8.06 -2.23 9.36
N ILE A 18 -6.94 -1.50 9.40
CA ILE A 18 -5.72 -1.83 8.65
C ILE A 18 -4.51 -2.03 9.55
N GLY A 19 -4.61 -1.73 10.84
CA GLY A 19 -3.50 -1.89 11.76
C GLY A 19 -3.92 -1.83 13.22
N LYS A 20 -3.05 -2.38 14.07
CA LYS A 20 -3.18 -2.34 15.52
C LYS A 20 -1.78 -2.26 16.13
N ASP A 21 -1.56 -1.26 16.96
CA ASP A 21 -0.28 -1.07 17.68
C ASP A 21 0.94 -1.08 16.73
N GLY A 22 0.78 -0.51 15.53
CA GLY A 22 1.86 -0.41 14.54
C GLY A 22 2.10 -1.67 13.72
N ALA A 23 1.24 -2.67 13.81
CA ALA A 23 1.38 -3.94 13.09
C ALA A 23 0.06 -4.36 12.43
N LEU A 24 0.14 -5.34 11.53
CA LEU A 24 -1.07 -5.94 10.97
C LEU A 24 -1.77 -6.81 12.02
N PRO A 25 -3.10 -6.70 12.17
CA PRO A 25 -3.84 -7.47 13.17
C PRO A 25 -4.18 -8.89 12.72
N TRP A 26 -3.59 -9.36 11.63
CA TRP A 26 -3.79 -10.70 11.08
C TRP A 26 -2.50 -11.22 10.46
N ARG A 27 -2.54 -12.49 10.16
CA ARG A 27 -1.49 -13.18 9.45
C ARG A 27 -2.10 -13.80 8.18
N LEU A 28 -1.70 -13.27 7.02
CA LEU A 28 -2.23 -13.69 5.72
C LEU A 28 -1.05 -13.90 4.76
N LYS A 29 -0.49 -15.10 4.79
CA LYS A 29 0.66 -15.46 3.95
C LYS A 29 0.35 -15.29 2.47
N SER A 30 -0.85 -15.68 2.05
CA SER A 30 -1.28 -15.56 0.65
C SER A 30 -1.40 -14.11 0.21
N ASP A 31 -1.86 -13.22 1.10
CA ASP A 31 -1.94 -11.79 0.80
C ASP A 31 -0.55 -11.15 0.71
N LEU A 32 0.38 -11.58 1.55
CA LEU A 32 1.77 -11.09 1.46
C LEU A 32 2.40 -11.46 0.13
N ALA A 33 2.11 -12.65 -0.41
CA ALA A 33 2.57 -13.05 -1.74
C ALA A 33 1.97 -12.18 -2.84
N LEU A 34 0.68 -11.84 -2.74
CA LEU A 34 0.01 -10.93 -3.67
C LEU A 34 0.58 -9.52 -3.58
N PHE A 35 0.83 -9.03 -2.37
CA PHE A 35 1.45 -7.73 -2.14
C PHE A 35 2.82 -7.65 -2.83
N LYS A 36 3.64 -8.68 -2.65
CA LYS A 36 4.95 -8.73 -3.29
C LYS A 36 4.81 -8.73 -4.82
N ALA A 37 3.94 -9.57 -5.37
CA ALA A 37 3.72 -9.65 -6.81
C ALA A 37 3.20 -8.33 -7.39
N THR A 38 2.33 -7.63 -6.65
CA THR A 38 1.75 -6.35 -7.08
C THR A 38 2.77 -5.22 -7.08
N THR A 39 3.67 -5.19 -6.09
CA THR A 39 4.58 -4.05 -5.90
C THR A 39 5.99 -4.27 -6.43
N PHE A 40 6.39 -5.50 -6.70
CA PHE A 40 7.77 -5.81 -7.09
C PHE A 40 8.20 -5.04 -8.34
N GLY A 41 9.38 -4.43 -8.28
CA GLY A 41 9.92 -3.62 -9.36
C GLY A 41 9.40 -2.18 -9.41
N LYS A 42 8.40 -1.85 -8.62
CA LYS A 42 7.77 -0.52 -8.59
C LYS A 42 8.23 0.28 -7.36
N PRO A 43 8.28 1.62 -7.43
CA PRO A 43 8.50 2.40 -6.23
C PRO A 43 7.36 2.18 -5.22
N VAL A 44 7.72 2.11 -3.94
CA VAL A 44 6.76 2.02 -2.84
C VAL A 44 6.95 3.21 -1.91
N ILE A 45 5.86 3.92 -1.65
CA ILE A 45 5.82 5.09 -0.78
C ILE A 45 5.11 4.71 0.51
N MET A 46 5.70 5.05 1.65
CA MET A 46 5.17 4.70 2.96
C MET A 46 5.46 5.77 3.98
N GLY A 47 4.70 5.78 5.07
CA GLY A 47 5.01 6.59 6.23
C GLY A 47 6.07 5.92 7.11
N ARG A 48 6.62 6.69 8.06
CA ARG A 48 7.65 6.22 8.98
C ARG A 48 7.22 4.98 9.79
N LYS A 49 5.99 4.98 10.29
CA LYS A 49 5.48 3.85 11.10
C LYS A 49 5.39 2.56 10.28
N THR A 50 4.99 2.67 9.01
CA THR A 50 4.96 1.51 8.13
C THR A 50 6.37 0.98 7.89
N TRP A 51 7.33 1.87 7.64
CA TRP A 51 8.74 1.49 7.52
C TRP A 51 9.23 0.72 8.75
N ASP A 52 8.94 1.26 9.93
CA ASP A 52 9.36 0.64 11.20
C ASP A 52 8.70 -0.72 11.42
N SER A 53 7.53 -0.96 10.84
CA SER A 53 6.79 -2.22 10.98
C SER A 53 7.25 -3.32 10.03
N LEU A 54 8.05 -2.98 9.02
CA LEU A 54 8.49 -3.97 8.03
C LEU A 54 9.44 -4.99 8.65
N PRO A 55 9.17 -6.30 8.48
CA PRO A 55 10.08 -7.32 9.01
C PRO A 55 11.44 -7.31 8.31
N LYS A 56 11.51 -6.86 7.07
CA LYS A 56 12.74 -6.71 6.31
C LYS A 56 12.75 -5.35 5.63
N ARG A 57 13.78 -4.56 5.88
CA ARG A 57 13.95 -3.20 5.35
C ARG A 57 15.27 -3.04 4.60
N PRO A 58 15.26 -2.46 3.40
CA PRO A 58 14.10 -2.06 2.61
C PRO A 58 13.34 -3.26 2.03
N LEU A 59 12.17 -3.02 1.47
CA LEU A 59 11.47 -4.05 0.68
C LEU A 59 12.32 -4.34 -0.57
N PRO A 60 12.76 -5.58 -0.78
CA PRO A 60 13.70 -5.88 -1.86
C PRO A 60 13.12 -5.67 -3.26
N GLY A 61 13.97 -5.26 -4.20
CA GLY A 61 13.59 -5.12 -5.61
C GLY A 61 12.71 -3.92 -5.92
N ARG A 62 12.58 -2.98 -5.00
CA ARG A 62 11.72 -1.80 -5.12
C ARG A 62 12.42 -0.57 -4.59
N LEU A 63 12.18 0.60 -5.18
CA LEU A 63 12.61 1.85 -4.59
C LEU A 63 11.73 2.11 -3.38
N ASN A 64 12.30 2.21 -2.20
CA ASN A 64 11.58 2.52 -0.96
C ASN A 64 11.67 4.01 -0.68
N VAL A 65 10.52 4.68 -0.59
CA VAL A 65 10.42 6.11 -0.29
C VAL A 65 9.61 6.27 0.99
N VAL A 66 10.22 6.92 1.99
CA VAL A 66 9.61 7.06 3.31
C VAL A 66 9.31 8.52 3.57
N LEU A 67 8.07 8.82 3.94
CA LEU A 67 7.66 10.15 4.36
C LEU A 67 7.98 10.33 5.85
N SER A 68 8.82 11.30 6.16
CA SER A 68 9.18 11.63 7.53
C SER A 68 9.60 13.10 7.60
N ARG A 69 9.16 13.78 8.65
CA ARG A 69 9.58 15.15 8.95
C ARG A 69 10.72 15.19 9.97
N SER A 70 11.13 14.02 10.48
CA SER A 70 12.22 13.94 11.45
C SER A 70 13.56 14.07 10.74
N GLY A 71 14.35 15.08 11.11
CA GLY A 71 15.69 15.27 10.55
C GLY A 71 16.71 14.21 11.01
N ASP A 72 16.38 13.47 12.06
CA ASP A 72 17.23 12.42 12.61
C ASP A 72 17.02 11.05 11.98
N PHE A 73 16.05 10.95 11.06
CA PHE A 73 15.75 9.68 10.42
C PHE A 73 16.61 9.49 9.16
N GLU A 74 17.55 8.58 9.24
CA GLU A 74 18.49 8.27 8.16
C GLU A 74 18.50 6.75 7.88
N PRO A 75 17.45 6.22 7.24
CA PRO A 75 17.39 4.79 6.93
C PRO A 75 18.38 4.43 5.83
N GLN A 76 18.95 3.22 5.89
CA GLN A 76 19.79 2.71 4.82
C GLN A 76 18.92 2.22 3.66
N HIS A 77 19.37 2.53 2.43
CA HIS A 77 18.75 2.04 1.19
C HIS A 77 17.29 2.48 1.01
N ALA A 78 16.94 3.65 1.52
CA ALA A 78 15.64 4.27 1.30
C ALA A 78 15.81 5.77 1.10
N VAL A 79 14.89 6.36 0.35
CA VAL A 79 14.84 7.80 0.14
C VAL A 79 13.85 8.38 1.14
N VAL A 80 14.23 9.47 1.81
CA VAL A 80 13.35 10.16 2.76
C VAL A 80 12.86 11.45 2.11
N CYS A 81 11.55 11.66 2.17
CA CYS A 81 10.89 12.89 1.72
C CYS A 81 10.06 13.47 2.84
N GLU A 82 9.90 14.78 2.87
CA GLU A 82 9.06 15.44 3.87
C GLU A 82 7.60 15.54 3.43
N THR A 83 7.34 15.55 2.12
CA THR A 83 5.99 15.70 1.57
C THR A 83 5.64 14.58 0.59
N LEU A 84 4.34 14.32 0.46
CA LEU A 84 3.85 13.37 -0.54
C LEU A 84 4.19 13.83 -1.96
N GLY A 85 4.12 15.13 -2.22
CA GLY A 85 4.46 15.70 -3.54
C GLY A 85 5.89 15.38 -3.96
N GLU A 86 6.86 15.53 -3.06
CA GLU A 86 8.25 15.16 -3.32
C GLU A 86 8.39 13.66 -3.56
N ALA A 87 7.75 12.86 -2.72
CA ALA A 87 7.79 11.41 -2.83
C ALA A 87 7.23 10.94 -4.17
N LEU A 88 6.12 11.51 -4.61
CA LEU A 88 5.52 11.19 -5.90
C LEU A 88 6.39 11.61 -7.07
N ALA A 89 7.01 12.78 -7.02
CA ALA A 89 7.89 13.26 -8.08
C ALA A 89 9.10 12.32 -8.27
N ILE A 90 9.78 11.98 -7.19
CA ILE A 90 10.93 11.07 -7.23
C ILE A 90 10.52 9.68 -7.70
N SER A 91 9.41 9.18 -7.18
CA SER A 91 8.92 7.84 -7.52
C SER A 91 8.48 7.72 -8.96
N ARG A 92 7.79 8.73 -9.50
CA ARG A 92 7.39 8.75 -10.91
C ARG A 92 8.57 8.78 -11.85
N GLU A 93 9.58 9.60 -11.55
CA GLU A 93 10.80 9.66 -12.35
C GLU A 93 11.49 8.30 -12.39
N HIS A 94 11.63 7.66 -11.23
CA HIS A 94 12.23 6.33 -11.13
C HIS A 94 11.41 5.28 -11.88
N ALA A 95 10.10 5.30 -11.75
CA ALA A 95 9.22 4.38 -12.46
C ALA A 95 9.30 4.54 -13.98
N GLU A 96 9.37 5.78 -14.46
CA GLU A 96 9.55 6.06 -15.90
C GLU A 96 10.86 5.51 -16.42
N GLU A 97 11.96 5.71 -15.69
CA GLU A 97 13.28 5.18 -16.06
C GLU A 97 13.29 3.66 -16.14
N ASP A 98 12.57 2.99 -15.24
CA ASP A 98 12.49 1.53 -15.18
C ASP A 98 11.36 0.94 -16.06
N GLY A 99 10.62 1.78 -16.77
CA GLY A 99 9.51 1.32 -17.62
C GLY A 99 8.32 0.80 -16.82
N MET A 100 8.15 1.24 -15.57
CA MET A 100 7.02 0.83 -14.73
C MET A 100 5.84 1.78 -14.89
N ALA A 101 4.64 1.22 -14.90
CA ALA A 101 3.41 1.97 -15.14
C ALA A 101 2.79 2.55 -13.86
N GLU A 102 3.29 2.16 -12.70
CA GLU A 102 2.68 2.51 -11.41
C GLU A 102 3.70 2.90 -10.36
N VAL A 103 3.25 3.78 -9.47
CA VAL A 103 3.88 4.09 -8.19
C VAL A 103 2.91 3.61 -7.11
N CYS A 104 3.38 2.82 -6.16
CA CYS A 104 2.54 2.21 -5.13
C CYS A 104 2.66 2.94 -3.79
N VAL A 105 1.52 3.31 -3.21
CA VAL A 105 1.42 3.86 -1.85
C VAL A 105 0.94 2.75 -0.94
N ILE A 106 1.71 2.42 0.10
CA ILE A 106 1.47 1.22 0.89
C ILE A 106 1.08 1.48 2.35
N GLY A 107 0.88 2.72 2.74
CA GLY A 107 0.31 3.07 4.04
C GLY A 107 1.19 3.98 4.88
N GLY A 108 0.78 4.36 6.07
CA GLY A 108 -0.48 3.99 6.72
C GLY A 108 -1.64 4.94 6.46
N THR A 109 -2.53 5.07 7.43
CA THR A 109 -3.78 5.83 7.30
C THR A 109 -3.57 7.25 6.77
N ALA A 110 -2.68 8.02 7.38
CA ALA A 110 -2.45 9.41 6.96
C ALA A 110 -1.96 9.50 5.52
N ILE A 111 -1.08 8.59 5.11
CA ILE A 111 -0.53 8.56 3.76
C ILE A 111 -1.62 8.13 2.77
N PHE A 112 -2.44 7.14 3.11
CA PHE A 112 -3.58 6.76 2.27
C PHE A 112 -4.57 7.91 2.11
N GLU A 113 -4.89 8.62 3.18
CA GLU A 113 -5.80 9.78 3.11
C GLU A 113 -5.28 10.87 2.17
N MET A 114 -3.99 11.16 2.23
CA MET A 114 -3.39 12.17 1.35
C MET A 114 -3.33 11.71 -0.10
N ALA A 115 -3.08 10.43 -0.34
CA ALA A 115 -2.87 9.88 -1.68
C ALA A 115 -4.17 9.50 -2.39
N LEU A 116 -5.23 9.15 -1.65
CA LEU A 116 -6.49 8.67 -2.24
C LEU A 116 -7.07 9.61 -3.31
N PRO A 117 -7.15 10.93 -3.10
CA PRO A 117 -7.68 11.82 -4.14
C PRO A 117 -6.88 11.82 -5.44
N ARG A 118 -5.62 11.41 -5.38
CA ARG A 118 -4.71 11.39 -6.53
C ARG A 118 -4.57 9.99 -7.14
N ALA A 119 -5.09 8.97 -6.47
CA ALA A 119 -4.96 7.59 -6.91
C ALA A 119 -5.89 7.29 -8.08
N LYS A 120 -5.39 6.51 -9.04
CA LYS A 120 -6.16 6.05 -10.20
C LYS A 120 -6.51 4.57 -10.08
N ARG A 121 -5.81 3.84 -9.22
CA ARG A 121 -6.03 2.40 -9.02
C ARG A 121 -5.89 2.04 -7.54
N LEU A 122 -6.71 1.10 -7.10
CA LEU A 122 -6.62 0.52 -5.77
C LEU A 122 -6.44 -0.99 -5.92
N TYR A 123 -5.44 -1.52 -5.25
CA TYR A 123 -5.29 -2.96 -5.01
C TYR A 123 -5.72 -3.18 -3.57
N LEU A 124 -6.93 -3.69 -3.39
CA LEU A 124 -7.57 -3.73 -2.08
C LEU A 124 -7.91 -5.16 -1.69
N THR A 125 -7.28 -5.64 -0.64
CA THR A 125 -7.61 -6.93 -0.04
C THR A 125 -8.68 -6.71 1.02
N GLU A 126 -9.83 -7.33 0.83
CA GLU A 126 -10.93 -7.30 1.81
C GLU A 126 -10.85 -8.55 2.67
N VAL A 127 -10.40 -8.40 3.90
CA VAL A 127 -10.25 -9.52 4.83
C VAL A 127 -11.60 -9.87 5.43
N ASP A 128 -11.97 -11.14 5.39
CA ASP A 128 -13.28 -11.63 5.86
C ASP A 128 -13.29 -11.79 7.37
N ALA A 129 -13.14 -10.68 8.09
CA ALA A 129 -13.18 -10.64 9.54
C ALA A 129 -13.39 -9.22 10.03
N ASP A 130 -14.01 -9.11 11.21
CA ASP A 130 -14.02 -7.88 11.99
C ASP A 130 -12.92 -8.05 13.04
N VAL A 131 -12.02 -7.10 13.15
CA VAL A 131 -10.87 -7.19 14.05
C VAL A 131 -10.73 -5.90 14.85
N GLU A 132 -10.13 -6.00 16.03
CA GLU A 132 -9.78 -4.83 16.80
C GLU A 132 -8.57 -4.13 16.19
N GLY A 133 -8.58 -2.82 16.19
CA GLY A 133 -7.46 -2.05 15.70
C GLY A 133 -7.60 -0.57 15.96
N ASP A 134 -6.54 0.17 15.66
CA ASP A 134 -6.45 1.61 15.90
C ASP A 134 -6.14 2.40 14.63
N ALA A 135 -5.89 1.73 13.52
CA ALA A 135 -5.67 2.36 12.22
C ALA A 135 -6.72 1.85 11.22
N TYR A 136 -7.24 2.77 10.41
CA TYR A 136 -8.34 2.49 9.48
C TYR A 136 -8.00 2.97 8.08
N PHE A 137 -8.52 2.24 7.08
CA PHE A 137 -8.45 2.73 5.70
C PHE A 137 -9.42 3.92 5.56
N PRO A 138 -9.06 4.96 4.79
CA PRO A 138 -9.95 6.11 4.61
C PRO A 138 -11.28 5.70 3.96
N ALA A 139 -12.33 6.47 4.23
CA ALA A 139 -13.64 6.21 3.66
C ALA A 139 -13.56 6.21 2.13
N LEU A 140 -14.13 5.18 1.52
CA LEU A 140 -14.10 4.97 0.08
C LEU A 140 -15.51 5.09 -0.48
N ASN A 141 -15.73 6.02 -1.40
CA ASN A 141 -16.98 6.10 -2.15
C ASN A 141 -16.90 5.17 -3.36
N GLU A 142 -17.47 3.98 -3.26
CA GLU A 142 -17.37 2.98 -4.31
C GLU A 142 -18.03 3.40 -5.63
N ALA A 143 -18.91 4.40 -5.60
CA ALA A 143 -19.49 4.94 -6.83
C ALA A 143 -18.45 5.63 -7.74
N ASP A 144 -17.30 6.05 -7.17
CA ASP A 144 -16.22 6.68 -7.92
C ASP A 144 -15.28 5.66 -8.59
N TRP A 145 -15.49 4.38 -8.33
CA TRP A 145 -14.56 3.32 -8.73
C TRP A 145 -15.28 2.20 -9.48
N THR A 146 -14.55 1.56 -10.41
CA THR A 146 -15.01 0.37 -11.12
C THR A 146 -14.11 -0.80 -10.75
N GLU A 147 -14.71 -1.90 -10.27
CA GLU A 147 -13.96 -3.12 -9.99
C GLU A 147 -13.62 -3.81 -11.32
N VAL A 148 -12.33 -3.93 -11.62
CA VAL A 148 -11.84 -4.52 -12.88
C VAL A 148 -11.27 -5.92 -12.68
N ARG A 149 -11.05 -6.33 -11.44
CA ARG A 149 -10.57 -7.68 -11.10
C ARG A 149 -11.03 -8.04 -9.71
N ARG A 150 -11.43 -9.29 -9.54
CA ARG A 150 -11.85 -9.84 -8.25
C ARG A 150 -11.40 -11.28 -8.16
N GLU A 151 -10.69 -11.62 -7.07
CA GLU A 151 -10.25 -12.98 -6.78
C GLU A 151 -10.63 -13.34 -5.37
N GLU A 152 -11.39 -14.42 -5.20
CA GLU A 152 -11.73 -14.94 -3.89
C GLU A 152 -10.67 -15.94 -3.44
N HIS A 153 -10.17 -15.76 -2.22
CA HIS A 153 -9.14 -16.61 -1.64
C HIS A 153 -9.66 -17.20 -0.34
N PRO A 154 -9.97 -18.51 -0.31
CA PRO A 154 -10.27 -19.18 0.96
C PRO A 154 -9.01 -19.18 1.83
N ALA A 155 -9.18 -19.25 3.14
CA ALA A 155 -8.05 -19.30 4.06
C ALA A 155 -7.23 -20.56 3.80
N GLY A 156 -6.01 -20.39 3.32
CA GLY A 156 -5.06 -21.47 3.12
C GLY A 156 -4.13 -21.62 4.31
N GLU A 157 -3.12 -22.45 4.17
CA GLU A 157 -2.11 -22.62 5.20
C GLU A 157 -1.35 -21.30 5.42
N GLY A 158 -1.30 -20.84 6.65
CA GLY A 158 -0.67 -19.57 7.00
C GLY A 158 -1.59 -18.36 6.90
N ASP A 159 -2.88 -18.57 6.58
CA ASP A 159 -3.88 -17.50 6.50
C ASP A 159 -4.86 -17.62 7.66
N ASP A 160 -4.97 -16.56 8.48
CA ASP A 160 -5.93 -16.53 9.59
C ASP A 160 -7.37 -16.46 9.09
N TYR A 161 -7.60 -15.85 7.93
CA TYR A 161 -8.93 -15.58 7.38
C TYR A 161 -8.94 -15.76 5.87
N ALA A 162 -10.13 -16.00 5.33
CA ALA A 162 -10.37 -15.85 3.89
C ALA A 162 -10.35 -14.36 3.54
N PHE A 163 -10.09 -14.04 2.29
CA PHE A 163 -10.11 -12.66 1.81
C PHE A 163 -10.48 -12.59 0.33
N VAL A 164 -10.83 -11.40 -0.11
CA VAL A 164 -11.07 -11.10 -1.52
C VAL A 164 -10.05 -10.06 -1.96
N TYR A 165 -9.34 -10.35 -3.05
CA TYR A 165 -8.41 -9.42 -3.68
C TYR A 165 -9.13 -8.68 -4.79
N ARG A 166 -9.19 -7.35 -4.69
CA ARG A 166 -9.93 -6.50 -5.62
C ARG A 166 -8.98 -5.51 -6.28
N VAL A 167 -9.17 -5.29 -7.57
CA VAL A 167 -8.51 -4.17 -8.26
C VAL A 167 -9.60 -3.22 -8.71
N LEU A 168 -9.52 -1.98 -8.25
CA LEU A 168 -10.49 -0.92 -8.57
C LEU A 168 -9.79 0.16 -9.39
N GLU A 169 -10.46 0.68 -10.40
CA GLU A 169 -9.98 1.81 -11.18
C GLU A 169 -10.94 3.00 -11.03
N ARG A 170 -10.38 4.20 -10.92
CA ARG A 170 -11.18 5.41 -10.80
C ARG A 170 -11.91 5.69 -12.10
N ASN A 171 -13.20 5.99 -11.99
CA ASN A 171 -14.05 6.33 -13.13
C ASN A 171 -13.60 7.59 -13.83
#